data_c643b4c7a96015bd2d8140f0bb01f757
#
_entry.id   c643b4c7a96015bd2d8140f0bb01f757
#
_cell.length_a   1.000
_cell.length_b   1.000
_cell.length_c   1.000
_cell.angle_alpha   90.00
_cell.angle_beta   90.00
_cell.angle_gamma   90.00
#
_symmetry.space_group_name_H-M   'P 1'
#
loop_
_entity.id
_entity.type
_entity.pdbx_description
1 polymer ?
#
loop_
_entity_poly.entity_id
_entity_poly.type
_entity_poly.pdbx_seq_one_letter_code
_entity_poly.pdbx_strand_id
1 'polypeptide(L)'
;MSRIGLLLSALIALLFGLPAWAAHAYAQFGDIKYPANFHHFEYVNQAAPKGGEISLVPPTRLSNFDKYNPFTLKGSAPPSLNGLVFETLLTGTMDEPTTAYGLLAQDVTLAPNRLSAVFTLNPLARFHNGDAVLAADVKHSFDQLTSQEAAPQYRTIFSEISGVTVLSERAVRFNFKRVNAELPLIAGSLPVFSRKWGQNNGVNKPLDQIVTDTPIGSGPYRIGKVNFGKDISYERDASYWARDLNVRRGWFNFDRISFRIYKDNTAQLEAFKAGEFDFIQAFIAREWARAYTGRAFDSGTLIKKELQHGNAGDFQGFLFNTRREKFKDVRVRQAIALAMDFEWLNRQLFYSAYARVRGYFVGSDFEATGKPSAEELALLEPLHRYLHEEVFTQEVPQPPVTSLDPASGHTLRDNLRQARDLLTQAGWTYRDGALRNPKGDALNIEFLDSSNAMGRVVTPFAKNLEKLGIQVNYKVIDFAILQKRLDVFDFEVISNRLVGSESPGTELLERFGSKAADIEGASNVMGIKDAAVDALIDKVVSAQTHAELVNRLRALDRVLRHGHYAVPHWYSGVHRVAYRAGRFEQPAQTPRYYQPEAWATSVWWASPSNLAADSKKAN
;
A
#
# COMPACT_ATOMS: atom_id res chain seq x y z
N MET A 1 34.51 -57.16 14.05
CA MET A 1 33.89 -55.87 14.36
C MET A 1 34.33 -54.84 13.32
N SER A 2 33.79 -54.78 12.10
CA SER A 2 34.17 -53.69 11.17
C SER A 2 33.29 -53.49 9.94
N ARG A 3 32.19 -54.23 9.79
CA ARG A 3 31.27 -54.00 8.63
C ARG A 3 29.93 -53.35 8.98
N ILE A 4 29.56 -53.27 10.25
CA ILE A 4 28.30 -52.62 10.71
C ILE A 4 28.51 -51.11 10.93
N GLY A 5 29.72 -50.66 11.28
CA GLY A 5 30.02 -49.22 11.45
C GLY A 5 30.03 -48.41 10.16
N LEU A 6 30.38 -49.01 9.01
CA LEU A 6 30.39 -48.32 7.72
C LEU A 6 29.00 -48.14 7.11
N LEU A 7 28.05 -49.04 7.42
CA LEU A 7 26.67 -48.93 6.94
C LEU A 7 25.86 -47.89 7.72
N LEU A 8 26.15 -47.67 9.01
CA LEU A 8 25.52 -46.63 9.81
C LEU A 8 26.01 -45.21 9.43
N SER A 9 27.30 -45.07 9.07
CA SER A 9 27.86 -43.79 8.61
C SER A 9 27.36 -43.41 7.21
N ALA A 10 27.07 -44.38 6.35
CA ALA A 10 26.47 -44.12 5.03
C ALA A 10 24.97 -43.79 5.11
N LEU A 11 24.25 -44.31 6.12
CA LEU A 11 22.82 -44.00 6.33
C LEU A 11 22.61 -42.63 6.97
N ILE A 12 23.55 -42.12 7.77
CA ILE A 12 23.50 -40.79 8.38
C ILE A 12 23.86 -39.71 7.35
N ALA A 13 24.69 -40.00 6.36
CA ALA A 13 25.01 -39.06 5.28
C ALA A 13 23.87 -38.87 4.26
N LEU A 14 22.91 -39.80 4.20
CA LEU A 14 21.73 -39.71 3.32
C LEU A 14 20.55 -38.91 3.92
N LEU A 15 20.63 -38.53 5.19
CA LEU A 15 19.54 -37.79 5.89
C LEU A 15 19.73 -36.27 5.91
N PHE A 16 20.81 -35.72 5.33
CA PHE A 16 21.11 -34.28 5.35
C PHE A 16 21.15 -33.59 3.99
N GLY A 17 20.63 -34.22 2.98
CA GLY A 17 20.56 -33.60 1.65
C GLY A 17 19.12 -33.59 1.10
N LEU A 18 18.19 -32.88 1.73
CA LEU A 18 16.99 -32.48 1.00
C LEU A 18 17.48 -31.51 -0.09
N PRO A 19 17.33 -31.85 -1.39
CA PRO A 19 17.71 -30.94 -2.45
C PRO A 19 16.88 -29.67 -2.28
N ALA A 20 17.53 -28.53 -2.23
CA ALA A 20 16.87 -27.23 -2.38
C ALA A 20 16.28 -27.21 -3.79
N TRP A 21 14.98 -27.42 -3.92
CA TRP A 21 14.31 -27.50 -5.20
C TRP A 21 14.13 -26.09 -5.76
N ALA A 22 14.61 -25.89 -6.98
CA ALA A 22 14.31 -24.70 -7.75
C ALA A 22 12.80 -24.64 -8.01
N ALA A 23 12.18 -23.54 -7.67
CA ALA A 23 10.73 -23.35 -7.79
C ALA A 23 10.41 -22.21 -8.76
N HIS A 24 9.40 -22.41 -9.61
CA HIS A 24 8.89 -21.43 -10.56
C HIS A 24 8.20 -20.22 -9.89
N ALA A 25 7.96 -20.29 -8.59
CA ALA A 25 7.29 -19.29 -7.79
C ALA A 25 7.74 -19.37 -6.34
N TYR A 26 7.51 -18.31 -5.58
CA TYR A 26 7.67 -18.28 -4.13
C TYR A 26 6.40 -17.75 -3.47
N ALA A 27 5.87 -18.51 -2.51
CA ALA A 27 4.78 -18.10 -1.63
C ALA A 27 5.31 -17.90 -0.21
N GLN A 28 4.96 -16.78 0.41
CA GLN A 28 5.39 -16.46 1.77
C GLN A 28 4.91 -17.48 2.81
N PHE A 29 3.67 -17.94 2.68
CA PHE A 29 2.98 -18.74 3.69
C PHE A 29 2.34 -20.03 3.17
N GLY A 30 2.72 -20.56 2.05
CA GLY A 30 2.11 -21.82 1.75
C GLY A 30 1.87 -22.13 0.28
N ASP A 31 0.66 -22.52 -0.07
CA ASP A 31 0.35 -23.09 -1.36
C ASP A 31 0.44 -22.06 -2.49
N ILE A 32 1.02 -22.49 -3.59
CA ILE A 32 1.10 -21.73 -4.83
C ILE A 32 -0.13 -22.11 -5.67
N LYS A 33 -0.99 -21.16 -5.98
CA LYS A 33 -2.22 -21.38 -6.74
C LYS A 33 -1.97 -21.93 -8.15
N TYR A 34 -0.99 -21.36 -8.84
CA TYR A 34 -0.68 -21.72 -10.22
C TYR A 34 0.51 -22.68 -10.28
N PRO A 35 0.31 -23.94 -10.72
CA PRO A 35 1.39 -24.93 -10.83
C PRO A 35 2.40 -24.53 -11.91
N ALA A 36 3.58 -25.15 -11.91
CA ALA A 36 4.69 -24.79 -12.81
C ALA A 36 4.32 -24.82 -14.32
N ASN A 37 3.33 -25.61 -14.70
CA ASN A 37 2.86 -25.77 -16.07
C ASN A 37 1.59 -24.97 -16.38
N PHE A 38 1.21 -23.98 -15.57
CA PHE A 38 0.05 -23.17 -15.88
C PHE A 38 0.25 -22.38 -17.19
N HIS A 39 -0.84 -22.09 -17.90
CA HIS A 39 -0.78 -21.45 -19.21
C HIS A 39 -0.88 -19.92 -19.14
N HIS A 40 -1.74 -19.40 -18.26
CA HIS A 40 -1.96 -17.97 -18.02
C HIS A 40 -2.71 -17.80 -16.68
N PHE A 41 -2.72 -16.61 -16.13
CA PHE A 41 -3.54 -16.30 -14.97
C PHE A 41 -5.05 -16.36 -15.31
N GLU A 42 -5.89 -16.77 -14.38
CA GLU A 42 -7.33 -16.98 -14.60
C GLU A 42 -8.10 -15.70 -14.96
N TYR A 43 -7.63 -14.56 -14.47
CA TYR A 43 -8.27 -13.24 -14.67
C TYR A 43 -7.83 -12.54 -15.98
N VAL A 44 -7.21 -13.21 -16.92
CA VAL A 44 -6.84 -12.65 -18.22
C VAL A 44 -7.57 -13.35 -19.35
N ASN A 45 -7.72 -12.65 -20.47
CA ASN A 45 -8.11 -13.27 -21.75
C ASN A 45 -6.86 -13.48 -22.60
N GLN A 46 -6.39 -14.73 -22.71
CA GLN A 46 -5.19 -15.04 -23.51
C GLN A 46 -5.37 -14.75 -25.02
N ALA A 47 -6.61 -14.69 -25.49
CA ALA A 47 -6.95 -14.40 -26.88
C ALA A 47 -7.25 -12.90 -27.10
N ALA A 48 -7.02 -12.03 -26.09
CA ALA A 48 -7.22 -10.60 -26.23
C ALA A 48 -6.40 -10.03 -27.40
N PRO A 49 -7.04 -9.32 -28.36
CA PRO A 49 -6.33 -8.72 -29.47
C PRO A 49 -5.35 -7.65 -28.98
N LYS A 50 -4.21 -7.55 -29.66
CA LYS A 50 -3.25 -6.47 -29.45
C LYS A 50 -3.59 -5.31 -30.37
N GLY A 51 -3.53 -4.08 -29.86
CA GLY A 51 -3.78 -2.88 -30.64
C GLY A 51 -4.51 -1.79 -29.88
N GLY A 52 -4.64 -0.63 -30.52
CA GLY A 52 -5.36 0.52 -29.97
C GLY A 52 -4.64 1.26 -28.85
N GLU A 53 -5.33 2.23 -28.29
CA GLU A 53 -4.80 3.11 -27.25
C GLU A 53 -5.77 3.20 -26.07
N ILE A 54 -5.22 3.33 -24.89
CA ILE A 54 -5.93 3.78 -23.69
C ILE A 54 -5.27 5.03 -23.14
N SER A 55 -6.07 6.07 -22.87
CA SER A 55 -5.61 7.32 -22.28
C SER A 55 -6.23 7.55 -20.89
N LEU A 56 -5.39 7.93 -19.95
CA LEU A 56 -5.74 8.03 -18.53
C LEU A 56 -5.22 9.32 -17.91
N VAL A 57 -5.61 9.53 -16.68
CA VAL A 57 -4.98 10.48 -15.74
C VAL A 57 -4.32 9.69 -14.62
N PRO A 58 -3.25 10.20 -13.97
CA PRO A 58 -2.64 9.51 -12.85
C PRO A 58 -3.64 9.29 -11.70
N PRO A 59 -3.63 8.14 -11.01
CA PRO A 59 -4.50 7.86 -9.87
C PRO A 59 -4.09 8.66 -8.62
N THR A 60 -2.88 9.18 -8.60
CA THR A 60 -2.36 10.04 -7.53
C THR A 60 -2.29 11.49 -8.00
N ARG A 61 -2.32 12.43 -7.06
CA ARG A 61 -2.10 13.85 -7.38
C ARG A 61 -0.66 14.04 -7.84
N LEU A 62 -0.47 14.03 -9.15
CA LEU A 62 0.77 14.39 -9.81
C LEU A 62 0.51 15.69 -10.58
N SER A 63 1.13 16.78 -10.15
CA SER A 63 0.98 18.09 -10.80
C SER A 63 2.05 18.39 -11.84
N ASN A 64 3.12 17.60 -11.83
CA ASN A 64 4.27 17.73 -12.72
C ASN A 64 5.10 16.44 -12.72
N PHE A 65 5.82 16.18 -13.81
CA PHE A 65 6.95 15.25 -13.86
C PHE A 65 8.08 15.86 -14.69
N ASP A 66 9.32 15.66 -14.29
CA ASP A 66 10.49 16.37 -14.80
C ASP A 66 11.73 15.49 -15.00
N LYS A 67 11.59 14.19 -14.79
CA LYS A 67 12.65 13.18 -14.94
C LYS A 67 12.09 11.84 -15.38
N TYR A 68 12.98 10.96 -15.88
CA TYR A 68 12.65 9.56 -16.18
C TYR A 68 13.06 8.57 -15.07
N ASN A 69 13.92 9.00 -14.15
CA ASN A 69 14.41 8.12 -13.09
C ASN A 69 13.42 8.06 -11.92
N PRO A 70 12.71 6.92 -11.67
CA PRO A 70 11.76 6.81 -10.57
C PRO A 70 12.43 6.46 -9.24
N PHE A 71 13.74 6.21 -9.22
CA PHE A 71 14.47 5.64 -8.09
C PHE A 71 15.13 6.66 -7.18
N THR A 72 15.09 7.95 -7.54
CA THR A 72 15.74 9.04 -6.80
C THR A 72 14.74 10.02 -6.18
N LEU A 73 15.14 10.74 -5.14
CA LEU A 73 14.26 11.60 -4.37
C LEU A 73 13.86 12.89 -5.10
N LYS A 74 14.84 13.60 -5.68
CA LYS A 74 14.58 14.90 -6.34
C LYS A 74 13.79 14.73 -7.64
N GLY A 75 12.80 15.60 -7.87
CA GLY A 75 11.94 15.58 -9.04
C GLY A 75 10.87 14.48 -8.98
N SER A 76 10.00 14.44 -9.99
CA SER A 76 8.92 13.47 -10.11
C SER A 76 9.03 12.69 -11.41
N ALA A 77 8.94 11.37 -11.33
CA ALA A 77 8.89 10.51 -12.52
C ALA A 77 7.47 10.45 -13.09
N PRO A 78 7.31 10.12 -14.38
CA PRO A 78 6.00 9.95 -15.00
C PRO A 78 5.20 8.81 -14.35
N PRO A 79 3.86 8.85 -14.43
CA PRO A 79 3.01 7.79 -13.90
C PRO A 79 3.29 6.46 -14.60
N SER A 80 3.15 5.35 -13.87
CA SER A 80 3.28 3.96 -14.33
C SER A 80 4.63 3.57 -14.97
N LEU A 81 5.61 4.48 -15.02
CA LEU A 81 6.91 4.23 -15.65
C LEU A 81 7.57 2.96 -15.10
N ASN A 82 7.58 2.80 -13.77
CA ASN A 82 8.26 1.68 -13.12
C ASN A 82 7.69 0.33 -13.57
N GLY A 83 6.37 0.18 -13.60
CA GLY A 83 5.71 -1.07 -13.97
C GLY A 83 5.62 -1.33 -15.49
N LEU A 84 5.78 -0.31 -16.32
CA LEU A 84 5.69 -0.47 -17.80
C LEU A 84 7.07 -0.64 -18.45
N VAL A 85 8.12 -0.05 -17.89
CA VAL A 85 9.45 0.02 -18.49
C VAL A 85 10.44 -0.94 -17.84
N PHE A 86 10.31 -1.19 -16.55
CA PHE A 86 11.21 -2.08 -15.80
C PHE A 86 10.48 -3.34 -15.36
N GLU A 87 11.19 -4.46 -15.34
CA GLU A 87 10.71 -5.70 -14.76
C GLU A 87 11.52 -6.11 -13.54
N THR A 88 10.95 -7.01 -12.78
CA THR A 88 11.48 -7.54 -11.52
C THR A 88 11.89 -9.01 -11.69
N LEU A 89 12.62 -9.56 -10.73
CA LEU A 89 13.03 -10.98 -10.79
C LEU A 89 11.81 -11.91 -10.75
N LEU A 90 10.86 -11.62 -9.86
CA LEU A 90 9.56 -12.30 -9.78
C LEU A 90 8.45 -11.29 -10.04
N THR A 91 7.30 -11.75 -10.50
CA THR A 91 6.09 -10.93 -10.68
C THR A 91 4.98 -11.41 -9.77
N GLY A 92 4.29 -10.48 -9.10
CA GLY A 92 3.07 -10.78 -8.36
C GLY A 92 1.90 -11.12 -9.29
N THR A 93 0.81 -11.55 -8.70
CA THR A 93 -0.47 -11.78 -9.37
C THR A 93 -1.58 -11.00 -8.65
N MET A 94 -2.69 -10.74 -9.34
CA MET A 94 -3.82 -9.97 -8.80
C MET A 94 -4.80 -10.85 -8.00
N ASP A 95 -4.49 -12.11 -7.74
CA ASP A 95 -5.34 -13.04 -6.97
C ASP A 95 -4.62 -13.77 -5.83
N GLU A 96 -3.30 -13.58 -5.68
CA GLU A 96 -2.50 -14.10 -4.57
C GLU A 96 -1.53 -13.02 -4.07
N PRO A 97 -1.84 -12.29 -2.99
CA PRO A 97 -1.05 -11.12 -2.59
C PRO A 97 0.33 -11.46 -2.01
N THR A 98 0.53 -12.70 -1.54
CA THR A 98 1.77 -13.14 -0.88
C THR A 98 2.57 -14.15 -1.69
N THR A 99 2.27 -14.25 -2.99
CA THR A 99 2.93 -15.17 -3.93
C THR A 99 3.46 -14.39 -5.13
N ALA A 100 4.65 -14.73 -5.59
CA ALA A 100 5.23 -14.19 -6.82
C ALA A 100 5.83 -15.30 -7.68
N TYR A 101 5.70 -15.14 -8.98
CA TYR A 101 6.03 -16.10 -10.02
C TYR A 101 7.26 -15.65 -10.78
N GLY A 102 7.99 -16.60 -11.35
CA GLY A 102 9.18 -16.31 -12.13
C GLY A 102 8.92 -15.39 -13.31
N LEU A 103 9.79 -14.39 -13.50
CA LEU A 103 9.78 -13.44 -14.60
C LEU A 103 11.19 -13.27 -15.15
N LEU A 104 11.97 -12.23 -14.76
CA LEU A 104 13.38 -12.16 -15.12
C LEU A 104 14.18 -13.34 -14.56
N ALA A 105 13.81 -13.83 -13.38
CA ALA A 105 14.25 -15.15 -12.88
C ALA A 105 13.21 -16.21 -13.27
N GLN A 106 13.64 -17.31 -13.85
CA GLN A 106 12.77 -18.47 -14.11
C GLN A 106 12.59 -19.34 -12.88
N ASP A 107 13.55 -19.29 -11.94
CA ASP A 107 13.59 -20.11 -10.72
C ASP A 107 14.06 -19.31 -9.53
N VAL A 108 13.54 -19.67 -8.36
CA VAL A 108 14.02 -19.24 -7.05
C VAL A 108 14.30 -20.46 -6.16
N THR A 109 15.46 -20.49 -5.52
CA THR A 109 15.87 -21.55 -4.61
C THR A 109 16.25 -20.95 -3.26
N LEU A 110 15.48 -21.27 -2.22
CA LEU A 110 15.75 -20.83 -0.86
C LEU A 110 16.76 -21.77 -0.20
N ALA A 111 17.78 -21.22 0.46
CA ALA A 111 18.72 -22.02 1.24
C ALA A 111 18.03 -22.73 2.42
N PRO A 112 18.48 -23.94 2.85
CA PRO A 112 17.86 -24.66 3.97
C PRO A 112 17.80 -23.87 5.28
N ASN A 113 18.79 -23.02 5.54
CA ASN A 113 18.81 -22.12 6.71
C ASN A 113 17.96 -20.85 6.52
N ARG A 114 17.35 -20.67 5.35
CA ARG A 114 16.50 -19.50 4.97
C ARG A 114 17.20 -18.14 5.07
N LEU A 115 18.54 -18.11 5.09
CA LEU A 115 19.35 -16.88 5.14
C LEU A 115 19.83 -16.43 3.76
N SER A 116 19.43 -17.11 2.69
CA SER A 116 19.68 -16.65 1.32
C SER A 116 18.71 -17.28 0.32
N ALA A 117 18.52 -16.61 -0.80
CA ALA A 117 17.80 -17.12 -1.97
C ALA A 117 18.65 -16.95 -3.23
N VAL A 118 18.66 -17.96 -4.08
CA VAL A 118 19.29 -17.93 -5.40
C VAL A 118 18.22 -17.78 -6.46
N PHE A 119 18.40 -16.80 -7.35
CA PHE A 119 17.56 -16.57 -8.51
C PHE A 119 18.31 -16.94 -9.77
N THR A 120 17.73 -17.82 -10.60
CA THR A 120 18.27 -18.22 -11.90
C THR A 120 17.57 -17.45 -12.99
N LEU A 121 18.30 -16.63 -13.74
CA LEU A 121 17.74 -15.75 -14.75
C LEU A 121 17.24 -16.49 -15.98
N ASN A 122 16.11 -16.03 -16.53
CA ASN A 122 15.54 -16.56 -17.75
C ASN A 122 16.49 -16.28 -18.94
N PRO A 123 16.89 -17.28 -19.71
CA PRO A 123 17.81 -17.10 -20.84
C PRO A 123 17.24 -16.22 -21.97
N LEU A 124 15.91 -16.05 -22.04
CA LEU A 124 15.24 -15.20 -23.01
C LEU A 124 15.23 -13.72 -22.60
N ALA A 125 15.48 -13.39 -21.33
CA ALA A 125 15.38 -12.03 -20.81
C ALA A 125 16.31 -11.07 -21.56
N ARG A 126 15.73 -9.96 -22.04
CA ARG A 126 16.41 -8.91 -22.83
C ARG A 126 15.99 -7.53 -22.37
N PHE A 127 16.92 -6.61 -22.39
CA PHE A 127 16.63 -5.18 -22.30
C PHE A 127 16.11 -4.61 -23.62
N HIS A 128 15.55 -3.42 -23.56
CA HIS A 128 15.03 -2.70 -24.74
C HIS A 128 16.09 -2.45 -25.82
N ASN A 129 17.36 -2.38 -25.47
CA ASN A 129 18.46 -2.23 -26.44
C ASN A 129 18.93 -3.58 -27.04
N GLY A 130 18.27 -4.70 -26.71
CA GLY A 130 18.58 -6.05 -27.20
C GLY A 130 19.61 -6.81 -26.36
N ASP A 131 20.30 -6.18 -25.43
CA ASP A 131 21.26 -6.84 -24.55
C ASP A 131 20.56 -7.89 -23.67
N ALA A 132 21.27 -9.00 -23.38
CA ALA A 132 20.79 -9.98 -22.41
C ALA A 132 20.78 -9.38 -21.00
N VAL A 133 19.76 -9.73 -20.21
CA VAL A 133 19.74 -9.43 -18.78
C VAL A 133 20.63 -10.44 -18.05
N LEU A 134 21.64 -9.95 -17.33
CA LEU A 134 22.65 -10.78 -16.66
C LEU A 134 22.61 -10.59 -15.14
N ALA A 135 23.16 -11.54 -14.39
CA ALA A 135 23.29 -11.47 -12.93
C ALA A 135 24.04 -10.22 -12.47
N ALA A 136 24.97 -9.73 -13.28
CA ALA A 136 25.69 -8.47 -13.00
C ALA A 136 24.78 -7.23 -13.10
N ASP A 137 23.72 -7.23 -13.92
CA ASP A 137 22.74 -6.15 -13.98
C ASP A 137 21.83 -6.16 -12.74
N VAL A 138 21.47 -7.35 -12.25
CA VAL A 138 20.72 -7.52 -10.99
C VAL A 138 21.52 -6.97 -9.81
N LYS A 139 22.80 -7.36 -9.71
CA LYS A 139 23.69 -6.84 -8.66
C LYS A 139 23.84 -5.33 -8.76
N HIS A 140 24.06 -4.79 -9.95
CA HIS A 140 24.15 -3.36 -10.19
C HIS A 140 22.88 -2.62 -9.75
N SER A 141 21.70 -3.11 -10.13
CA SER A 141 20.43 -2.51 -9.74
C SER A 141 20.25 -2.49 -8.22
N PHE A 142 20.59 -3.59 -7.54
CA PHE A 142 20.56 -3.67 -6.08
C PHE A 142 21.53 -2.68 -5.44
N ASP A 143 22.78 -2.64 -5.88
CA ASP A 143 23.81 -1.75 -5.34
C ASP A 143 23.39 -0.26 -5.51
N GLN A 144 22.81 0.09 -6.67
CA GLN A 144 22.30 1.45 -6.92
C GLN A 144 21.09 1.78 -6.04
N LEU A 145 20.13 0.88 -5.89
CA LEU A 145 18.91 1.11 -5.11
C LEU A 145 19.13 1.10 -3.58
N THR A 146 20.26 0.57 -3.13
CA THR A 146 20.67 0.62 -1.71
C THR A 146 21.70 1.72 -1.42
N SER A 147 22.16 2.45 -2.44
CA SER A 147 23.10 3.56 -2.31
C SER A 147 22.49 4.80 -1.67
N GLN A 148 23.31 5.78 -1.32
CA GLN A 148 22.85 7.06 -0.75
C GLN A 148 22.08 7.93 -1.75
N GLU A 149 22.32 7.73 -3.04
CA GLU A 149 21.68 8.44 -4.16
C GLU A 149 20.24 7.97 -4.40
N ALA A 150 19.89 6.75 -3.95
CA ALA A 150 18.54 6.22 -4.07
C ALA A 150 17.56 6.89 -3.09
N ALA A 151 16.30 6.96 -3.49
CA ALA A 151 15.25 7.42 -2.60
C ALA A 151 15.16 6.54 -1.34
N PRO A 152 14.92 7.13 -0.14
CA PRO A 152 14.94 6.41 1.14
C PRO A 152 14.08 5.15 1.19
N GLN A 153 12.93 5.15 0.51
CA GLN A 153 12.04 4.01 0.44
C GLN A 153 12.70 2.72 -0.07
N TYR A 154 13.58 2.81 -1.08
CA TYR A 154 14.28 1.64 -1.61
C TYR A 154 15.33 1.12 -0.62
N ARG A 155 16.06 2.02 0.02
CA ARG A 155 17.02 1.65 1.07
C ARG A 155 16.34 0.93 2.23
N THR A 156 15.15 1.39 2.62
CA THR A 156 14.36 0.78 3.70
C THR A 156 13.85 -0.60 3.30
N ILE A 157 13.23 -0.74 2.13
CA ILE A 157 12.69 -2.04 1.65
C ILE A 157 13.80 -3.09 1.60
N PHE A 158 14.98 -2.75 1.07
CA PHE A 158 16.10 -3.71 0.94
C PHE A 158 17.03 -3.76 2.17
N SER A 159 16.70 -3.08 3.27
CA SER A 159 17.58 -2.95 4.45
C SER A 159 17.94 -4.28 5.10
N GLU A 160 17.07 -5.29 5.02
CA GLU A 160 17.29 -6.64 5.60
C GLU A 160 18.05 -7.57 4.65
N ILE A 161 18.40 -7.14 3.44
CA ILE A 161 19.28 -7.84 2.51
C ILE A 161 20.71 -7.35 2.76
N SER A 162 21.59 -8.25 3.20
CA SER A 162 22.97 -7.91 3.53
C SER A 162 23.88 -7.73 2.31
N GLY A 163 23.44 -8.22 1.15
CA GLY A 163 24.16 -8.07 -0.11
C GLY A 163 23.77 -9.10 -1.16
N VAL A 164 24.27 -8.86 -2.37
CA VAL A 164 24.01 -9.67 -3.56
C VAL A 164 25.31 -10.21 -4.12
N THR A 165 25.36 -11.52 -4.37
CA THR A 165 26.53 -12.24 -4.92
C THR A 165 26.20 -12.81 -6.29
N VAL A 166 27.00 -12.47 -7.31
CA VAL A 166 26.93 -13.08 -8.65
C VAL A 166 27.58 -14.46 -8.55
N LEU A 167 26.83 -15.52 -8.82
CA LEU A 167 27.32 -16.90 -8.81
C LEU A 167 27.77 -17.37 -10.19
N SER A 168 27.06 -16.92 -11.23
CA SER A 168 27.38 -17.15 -12.64
C SER A 168 26.78 -16.03 -13.47
N GLU A 169 26.94 -16.08 -14.79
CA GLU A 169 26.35 -15.09 -15.70
C GLU A 169 24.83 -14.97 -15.54
N ARG A 170 24.13 -16.06 -15.13
CA ARG A 170 22.67 -16.13 -15.00
C ARG A 170 22.18 -16.56 -13.62
N ALA A 171 23.03 -16.57 -12.60
CA ALA A 171 22.62 -16.92 -11.25
C ALA A 171 23.12 -15.86 -10.25
N VAL A 172 22.22 -15.43 -9.39
CA VAL A 172 22.49 -14.41 -8.38
C VAL A 172 21.92 -14.82 -7.04
N ARG A 173 22.69 -14.66 -5.97
CA ARG A 173 22.29 -14.97 -4.61
C ARG A 173 22.09 -13.68 -3.79
N PHE A 174 20.94 -13.57 -3.18
CA PHE A 174 20.61 -12.56 -2.17
C PHE A 174 20.86 -13.15 -0.78
N ASN A 175 21.61 -12.47 0.06
CA ASN A 175 21.92 -12.87 1.41
C ASN A 175 21.08 -12.03 2.39
N PHE A 176 20.46 -12.67 3.39
CA PHE A 176 19.54 -12.06 4.33
C PHE A 176 20.21 -11.90 5.71
N LYS A 177 19.90 -10.83 6.43
CA LYS A 177 20.41 -10.57 7.78
C LYS A 177 19.77 -11.46 8.83
N ARG A 178 18.52 -11.89 8.58
CA ARG A 178 17.74 -12.76 9.48
C ARG A 178 16.78 -13.64 8.68
N VAL A 179 16.22 -14.64 9.35
CA VAL A 179 15.15 -15.46 8.77
C VAL A 179 13.84 -14.65 8.78
N ASN A 180 13.31 -14.37 7.60
CA ASN A 180 12.01 -13.75 7.40
C ASN A 180 11.43 -14.27 6.08
N ALA A 181 10.20 -14.79 6.12
CA ALA A 181 9.52 -15.38 4.96
C ALA A 181 9.20 -14.36 3.85
N GLU A 182 9.19 -13.07 4.15
CA GLU A 182 8.94 -12.01 3.18
C GLU A 182 10.18 -11.69 2.31
N LEU A 183 11.39 -11.93 2.81
CA LEU A 183 12.62 -11.47 2.14
C LEU A 183 12.84 -12.03 0.73
N PRO A 184 12.46 -13.27 0.38
CA PRO A 184 12.53 -13.73 -1.00
C PRO A 184 11.59 -12.97 -1.95
N LEU A 185 10.40 -12.52 -1.47
CA LEU A 185 9.49 -11.67 -2.24
C LEU A 185 10.08 -10.27 -2.41
N ILE A 186 10.64 -9.69 -1.35
CA ILE A 186 11.34 -8.40 -1.40
C ILE A 186 12.50 -8.45 -2.41
N ALA A 187 13.35 -9.47 -2.35
CA ALA A 187 14.43 -9.68 -3.32
C ALA A 187 13.87 -9.87 -4.75
N GLY A 188 12.78 -10.65 -4.87
CA GLY A 188 12.08 -10.89 -6.13
C GLY A 188 11.46 -9.64 -6.74
N SER A 189 11.09 -8.65 -5.93
CA SER A 189 10.49 -7.38 -6.37
C SER A 189 11.51 -6.32 -6.82
N LEU A 190 12.82 -6.63 -6.81
CA LEU A 190 13.88 -5.73 -7.25
C LEU A 190 13.66 -5.32 -8.72
N PRO A 191 13.43 -4.03 -9.05
CA PRO A 191 13.42 -3.56 -10.43
C PRO A 191 14.83 -3.65 -11.01
N VAL A 192 14.94 -4.30 -12.18
CA VAL A 192 16.24 -4.51 -12.84
C VAL A 192 16.37 -3.58 -14.05
N PHE A 193 17.47 -2.85 -14.08
CA PHE A 193 17.84 -1.97 -15.19
C PHE A 193 19.27 -2.25 -15.66
N SER A 194 19.52 -1.92 -16.93
CA SER A 194 20.82 -2.14 -17.56
C SER A 194 21.91 -1.31 -16.90
N ARG A 195 23.06 -1.89 -16.67
CA ARG A 195 24.29 -1.17 -16.26
C ARG A 195 24.71 -0.08 -17.25
N LYS A 196 24.20 -0.12 -18.48
CA LYS A 196 24.47 0.89 -19.50
C LYS A 196 23.56 2.12 -19.39
N TRP A 197 22.49 2.06 -18.60
CA TRP A 197 21.62 3.22 -18.38
C TRP A 197 22.37 4.34 -17.66
N GLY A 198 22.36 5.53 -18.25
CA GLY A 198 23.11 6.69 -17.73
C GLY A 198 24.61 6.63 -17.96
N GLN A 199 25.13 5.72 -18.81
CA GLN A 199 26.53 5.74 -19.19
C GLN A 199 26.84 6.87 -20.17
N ASN A 200 27.98 7.51 -19.94
CA ASN A 200 28.60 8.44 -20.88
C ASN A 200 30.03 7.96 -21.18
N ASN A 201 30.34 7.62 -22.45
CA ASN A 201 31.63 7.08 -22.86
C ASN A 201 32.12 5.89 -22.00
N GLY A 202 31.22 4.99 -21.60
CA GLY A 202 31.54 3.82 -20.78
C GLY A 202 31.67 4.09 -19.28
N VAL A 203 31.48 5.33 -18.83
CA VAL A 203 31.51 5.71 -17.40
C VAL A 203 30.07 5.89 -16.89
N ASN A 204 29.74 5.23 -15.78
CA ASN A 204 28.42 5.34 -15.16
C ASN A 204 28.28 6.69 -14.46
N LYS A 205 27.15 7.38 -14.68
CA LYS A 205 26.72 8.48 -13.83
C LYS A 205 26.27 7.96 -12.46
N PRO A 206 26.43 8.73 -11.37
CA PRO A 206 25.71 8.49 -10.12
C PRO A 206 24.20 8.42 -10.37
N LEU A 207 23.48 7.59 -9.60
CA LEU A 207 22.06 7.34 -9.83
C LEU A 207 21.21 8.62 -9.82
N ASP A 208 21.51 9.59 -8.97
CA ASP A 208 20.81 10.88 -8.85
C ASP A 208 21.09 11.85 -10.00
N GLN A 209 22.12 11.59 -10.81
CA GLN A 209 22.44 12.34 -12.02
C GLN A 209 21.85 11.74 -13.30
N ILE A 210 21.27 10.54 -13.21
CA ILE A 210 20.48 9.95 -14.29
C ILE A 210 19.08 10.55 -14.20
N VAL A 211 18.81 11.64 -14.92
CA VAL A 211 17.56 12.42 -14.79
C VAL A 211 16.67 12.21 -16.02
N THR A 212 17.14 12.63 -17.19
CA THR A 212 16.41 12.57 -18.47
C THR A 212 17.01 11.58 -19.45
N ASP A 213 17.98 10.78 -19.01
CA ASP A 213 18.50 9.67 -19.79
C ASP A 213 17.40 8.63 -20.01
N THR A 214 17.13 8.25 -21.25
CA THR A 214 16.09 7.28 -21.59
C THR A 214 16.38 5.96 -20.88
N PRO A 215 15.42 5.41 -20.10
CA PRO A 215 15.60 4.16 -19.39
C PRO A 215 15.89 2.98 -20.31
N ILE A 216 16.85 2.14 -19.91
CA ILE A 216 17.12 0.86 -20.55
C ILE A 216 16.57 -0.23 -19.63
N GLY A 217 15.27 -0.44 -19.72
CA GLY A 217 14.52 -1.47 -19.01
C GLY A 217 14.29 -2.70 -19.86
N SER A 218 13.53 -3.65 -19.33
CA SER A 218 13.16 -4.93 -19.97
C SER A 218 11.65 -5.12 -20.06
N GLY A 219 10.87 -4.08 -19.73
CA GLY A 219 9.42 -4.12 -19.64
C GLY A 219 8.69 -4.16 -20.98
N PRO A 220 7.35 -4.30 -20.94
CA PRO A 220 6.51 -4.44 -22.13
C PRO A 220 6.37 -3.16 -22.95
N TYR A 221 6.71 -2.01 -22.40
CA TYR A 221 6.59 -0.71 -23.06
C TYR A 221 7.89 0.07 -23.01
N ARG A 222 8.05 0.94 -24.02
CA ARG A 222 9.08 1.98 -24.09
C ARG A 222 8.46 3.34 -23.95
N ILE A 223 9.24 4.33 -23.54
CA ILE A 223 8.79 5.72 -23.54
C ILE A 223 8.59 6.16 -24.98
N GLY A 224 7.39 6.69 -25.28
CA GLY A 224 7.02 7.29 -26.56
C GLY A 224 7.18 8.82 -26.53
N LYS A 225 6.11 9.56 -26.84
CA LYS A 225 6.11 11.03 -26.80
C LYS A 225 6.03 11.53 -25.36
N VAL A 226 6.78 12.59 -25.07
CA VAL A 226 6.85 13.21 -23.75
C VAL A 226 6.77 14.73 -23.88
N ASN A 227 5.86 15.33 -23.12
CA ASN A 227 5.83 16.74 -22.81
C ASN A 227 5.94 16.87 -21.28
N PHE A 228 7.12 17.15 -20.76
CA PHE A 228 7.35 17.23 -19.33
C PHE A 228 6.32 18.13 -18.63
N GLY A 229 5.76 17.63 -17.53
CA GLY A 229 4.73 18.30 -16.75
C GLY A 229 3.34 18.32 -17.38
N LYS A 230 3.11 17.70 -18.54
CA LYS A 230 1.84 17.77 -19.25
C LYS A 230 1.29 16.40 -19.66
N ASP A 231 2.02 15.66 -20.46
CA ASP A 231 1.60 14.35 -20.95
C ASP A 231 2.79 13.44 -21.30
N ILE A 232 2.55 12.14 -21.23
CA ILE A 232 3.48 11.09 -21.66
C ILE A 232 2.72 9.96 -22.31
N SER A 233 3.33 9.34 -23.33
CA SER A 233 2.88 8.07 -23.88
C SER A 233 3.93 6.98 -23.71
N TYR A 234 3.45 5.74 -23.63
CA TYR A 234 4.24 4.52 -23.63
C TYR A 234 3.81 3.69 -24.85
N GLU A 235 4.78 3.29 -25.67
CA GLU A 235 4.57 2.49 -26.86
C GLU A 235 4.92 1.02 -26.58
N ARG A 236 4.04 0.09 -26.94
CA ARG A 236 4.26 -1.33 -26.72
C ARG A 236 5.47 -1.82 -27.51
N ASP A 237 6.36 -2.53 -26.83
CA ASP A 237 7.50 -3.17 -27.51
C ASP A 237 7.05 -4.45 -28.22
N ALA A 238 7.00 -4.42 -29.55
CA ALA A 238 6.64 -5.57 -30.36
C ALA A 238 7.62 -6.76 -30.20
N SER A 239 8.86 -6.47 -29.77
CA SER A 239 9.90 -7.46 -29.49
C SER A 239 9.98 -7.88 -28.00
N TYR A 240 9.00 -7.51 -27.20
CA TYR A 240 8.99 -7.81 -25.76
C TYR A 240 9.25 -9.29 -25.49
N TRP A 241 10.33 -9.57 -24.80
CA TRP A 241 10.91 -10.91 -24.61
C TRP A 241 9.98 -11.88 -23.85
N ALA A 242 9.15 -11.34 -22.90
CA ALA A 242 8.32 -12.16 -22.03
C ALA A 242 6.87 -12.36 -22.53
N ARG A 243 6.51 -11.83 -23.71
CA ARG A 243 5.11 -11.83 -24.22
C ARG A 243 4.44 -13.20 -24.23
N ASP A 244 5.20 -14.27 -24.40
CA ASP A 244 4.71 -15.64 -24.51
C ASP A 244 4.88 -16.44 -23.20
N LEU A 245 5.44 -15.84 -22.14
CA LEU A 245 5.51 -16.46 -20.83
C LEU A 245 4.11 -16.59 -20.21
N ASN A 246 3.89 -17.67 -19.47
CA ASN A 246 2.64 -17.93 -18.76
C ASN A 246 2.19 -16.76 -17.88
N VAL A 247 3.10 -16.06 -17.22
CA VAL A 247 2.85 -14.88 -16.39
C VAL A 247 2.51 -13.60 -17.18
N ARG A 248 2.63 -13.62 -18.52
CA ARG A 248 2.42 -12.44 -19.39
C ARG A 248 1.41 -12.66 -20.52
N ARG A 249 0.99 -13.91 -20.78
CA ARG A 249 -0.06 -14.19 -21.78
C ARG A 249 -1.35 -13.45 -21.41
N GLY A 250 -1.93 -12.75 -22.40
CA GLY A 250 -3.14 -11.94 -22.21
C GLY A 250 -2.91 -10.58 -21.56
N TRP A 251 -1.65 -10.23 -21.25
CA TRP A 251 -1.27 -8.94 -20.68
C TRP A 251 -0.78 -7.97 -21.75
N PHE A 252 -0.86 -6.65 -21.43
CA PHE A 252 -0.29 -5.55 -22.23
C PHE A 252 -0.81 -5.52 -23.66
N ASN A 253 -2.14 -5.34 -23.78
CA ASN A 253 -2.85 -5.49 -25.03
C ASN A 253 -2.86 -4.22 -25.88
N PHE A 254 -2.74 -3.02 -25.28
CA PHE A 254 -2.73 -1.75 -26.00
C PHE A 254 -1.39 -1.50 -26.69
N ASP A 255 -1.42 -0.94 -27.91
CA ASP A 255 -0.20 -0.46 -28.57
C ASP A 255 0.34 0.80 -27.92
N ARG A 256 -0.56 1.62 -27.34
CA ARG A 256 -0.20 2.86 -26.65
C ARG A 256 -0.98 3.02 -25.35
N ILE A 257 -0.26 3.44 -24.30
CA ILE A 257 -0.82 3.90 -23.03
C ILE A 257 -0.40 5.36 -22.84
N SER A 258 -1.36 6.27 -22.65
CA SER A 258 -1.07 7.72 -22.52
C SER A 258 -1.60 8.26 -21.20
N PHE A 259 -0.81 9.12 -20.56
CA PHE A 259 -1.22 9.83 -19.36
C PHE A 259 -1.22 11.33 -19.60
N ARG A 260 -2.28 12.01 -19.13
CA ARG A 260 -2.40 13.46 -19.10
C ARG A 260 -2.45 14.00 -17.69
N ILE A 261 -1.76 15.10 -17.44
CA ILE A 261 -1.70 15.76 -16.13
C ILE A 261 -2.62 16.97 -16.12
N TYR A 262 -3.50 17.04 -15.12
CA TYR A 262 -4.36 18.19 -14.86
C TYR A 262 -4.06 18.76 -13.48
N LYS A 263 -4.06 20.09 -13.36
CA LYS A 263 -3.72 20.77 -12.09
C LYS A 263 -4.87 20.73 -11.08
N ASP A 264 -6.12 20.63 -11.55
CA ASP A 264 -7.29 20.55 -10.68
C ASP A 264 -8.30 19.50 -11.16
N ASN A 265 -9.08 18.96 -10.22
CA ASN A 265 -10.02 17.88 -10.46
C ASN A 265 -11.23 18.32 -11.32
N THR A 266 -11.61 19.59 -11.28
CA THR A 266 -12.76 20.09 -12.06
C THR A 266 -12.40 20.13 -13.54
N ALA A 267 -11.24 20.71 -13.89
CA ALA A 267 -10.74 20.72 -15.26
C ALA A 267 -10.52 19.28 -15.77
N GLN A 268 -9.99 18.39 -14.93
CA GLN A 268 -9.81 16.98 -15.25
C GLN A 268 -11.14 16.29 -15.58
N LEU A 269 -12.18 16.50 -14.78
CA LEU A 269 -13.48 15.86 -15.01
C LEU A 269 -14.19 16.43 -16.26
N GLU A 270 -14.09 17.72 -16.51
CA GLU A 270 -14.66 18.31 -17.72
C GLU A 270 -13.92 17.85 -18.99
N ALA A 271 -12.60 17.71 -18.95
CA ALA A 271 -11.81 17.11 -20.02
C ALA A 271 -12.21 15.64 -20.27
N PHE A 272 -12.49 14.87 -19.23
CA PHE A 272 -13.01 13.50 -19.36
C PHE A 272 -14.38 13.48 -20.06
N LYS A 273 -15.31 14.35 -19.64
CA LYS A 273 -16.64 14.48 -20.29
C LYS A 273 -16.52 14.93 -21.74
N ALA A 274 -15.58 15.82 -22.05
CA ALA A 274 -15.27 16.26 -23.42
C ALA A 274 -14.59 15.17 -24.26
N GLY A 275 -14.10 14.09 -23.64
CA GLY A 275 -13.48 12.96 -24.33
C GLY A 275 -12.01 13.12 -24.64
N GLU A 276 -11.31 13.94 -23.86
CA GLU A 276 -9.87 14.11 -24.01
C GLU A 276 -9.06 12.90 -23.54
N PHE A 277 -9.63 12.08 -22.66
CA PHE A 277 -9.06 10.80 -22.22
C PHE A 277 -10.18 9.80 -21.87
N ASP A 278 -9.82 8.54 -21.63
CA ASP A 278 -10.74 7.42 -21.67
C ASP A 278 -11.14 6.83 -20.32
N PHE A 279 -10.28 6.96 -19.29
CA PHE A 279 -10.46 6.27 -18.03
C PHE A 279 -10.05 7.16 -16.85
N ILE A 280 -10.85 7.15 -15.78
CA ILE A 280 -10.60 7.91 -14.55
C ILE A 280 -11.04 7.11 -13.32
N GLN A 281 -10.25 7.13 -12.26
CA GLN A 281 -10.62 6.67 -10.93
C GLN A 281 -11.04 7.87 -10.06
N ALA A 282 -12.19 7.75 -9.41
CA ALA A 282 -12.75 8.80 -8.56
C ALA A 282 -12.55 8.47 -7.08
N PHE A 283 -11.92 9.39 -6.34
CA PHE A 283 -11.62 9.21 -4.91
C PHE A 283 -12.55 10.00 -4.00
N ILE A 284 -13.24 11.04 -4.50
CA ILE A 284 -14.05 11.96 -3.71
C ILE A 284 -15.53 11.60 -3.84
N ALA A 285 -16.17 11.15 -2.76
CA ALA A 285 -17.56 10.71 -2.74
C ALA A 285 -18.54 11.81 -3.23
N ARG A 286 -18.31 13.07 -2.85
CA ARG A 286 -19.14 14.20 -3.30
C ARG A 286 -19.07 14.38 -4.83
N GLU A 287 -17.88 14.34 -5.40
CA GLU A 287 -17.69 14.45 -6.85
C GLU A 287 -18.36 13.28 -7.55
N TRP A 288 -18.14 12.05 -7.05
CA TRP A 288 -18.79 10.86 -7.57
C TRP A 288 -20.31 10.94 -7.58
N ALA A 289 -20.91 11.47 -6.50
CA ALA A 289 -22.35 11.61 -6.38
C ALA A 289 -22.94 12.75 -7.23
N ARG A 290 -22.21 13.87 -7.38
CA ARG A 290 -22.78 15.12 -7.91
C ARG A 290 -22.18 15.58 -9.23
N ALA A 291 -20.94 15.21 -9.55
CA ALA A 291 -20.24 15.72 -10.71
C ALA A 291 -20.09 14.67 -11.84
N TYR A 292 -20.08 13.38 -11.51
CA TYR A 292 -20.12 12.27 -12.50
C TYR A 292 -21.55 12.05 -12.99
N THR A 293 -22.16 13.07 -13.59
CA THR A 293 -23.54 13.13 -14.07
C THR A 293 -23.62 13.97 -15.35
N GLY A 294 -24.78 13.98 -15.99
CA GLY A 294 -25.10 14.76 -17.19
C GLY A 294 -25.16 13.93 -18.46
N ARG A 295 -25.40 14.59 -19.58
CA ARG A 295 -25.79 13.97 -20.86
C ARG A 295 -24.91 12.79 -21.29
N ALA A 296 -23.59 12.88 -21.08
CA ALA A 296 -22.68 11.82 -21.49
C ALA A 296 -22.84 10.52 -20.65
N PHE A 297 -23.17 10.67 -19.37
CA PHE A 297 -23.50 9.53 -18.49
C PHE A 297 -24.94 9.04 -18.74
N ASP A 298 -25.90 9.95 -18.90
CA ASP A 298 -27.30 9.61 -19.11
C ASP A 298 -27.52 8.89 -20.44
N SER A 299 -26.74 9.23 -21.48
CA SER A 299 -26.75 8.56 -22.80
C SER A 299 -25.98 7.22 -22.82
N GLY A 300 -25.28 6.88 -21.75
CA GLY A 300 -24.40 5.71 -21.72
C GLY A 300 -23.09 5.86 -22.51
N THR A 301 -22.75 7.07 -23.00
CA THR A 301 -21.45 7.33 -23.65
C THR A 301 -20.28 7.20 -22.66
N LEU A 302 -20.53 7.57 -21.39
CA LEU A 302 -19.62 7.34 -20.29
C LEU A 302 -20.25 6.35 -19.31
N ILE A 303 -19.49 5.35 -18.93
CA ILE A 303 -19.89 4.37 -17.91
C ILE A 303 -19.34 4.84 -16.56
N LYS A 304 -20.19 4.76 -15.53
CA LYS A 304 -19.86 4.98 -14.13
C LYS A 304 -20.06 3.66 -13.38
N LYS A 305 -19.01 3.13 -12.74
CA LYS A 305 -19.06 1.79 -12.13
C LYS A 305 -18.32 1.76 -10.80
N GLU A 306 -18.88 1.04 -9.84
CA GLU A 306 -18.21 0.65 -8.60
C GLU A 306 -17.73 -0.79 -8.74
N LEU A 307 -16.43 -0.99 -8.53
CA LEU A 307 -15.75 -2.27 -8.70
C LEU A 307 -15.36 -2.80 -7.33
N GLN A 308 -15.80 -4.03 -7.02
CA GLN A 308 -15.43 -4.72 -5.79
C GLN A 308 -13.95 -5.13 -5.82
N HIS A 309 -13.31 -5.13 -4.66
CA HIS A 309 -11.93 -5.61 -4.48
C HIS A 309 -11.74 -6.25 -3.11
N GLY A 310 -10.69 -7.06 -2.98
CA GLY A 310 -10.26 -7.66 -1.71
C GLY A 310 -9.02 -7.00 -1.13
N ASN A 311 -8.57 -5.85 -1.67
CA ASN A 311 -7.38 -5.16 -1.16
C ASN A 311 -7.56 -4.79 0.30
N ALA A 312 -6.52 -4.93 1.09
CA ALA A 312 -6.46 -4.40 2.45
C ALA A 312 -6.78 -2.90 2.45
N GLY A 313 -7.67 -2.50 3.34
CA GLY A 313 -8.05 -1.11 3.48
C GLY A 313 -6.99 -0.31 4.23
N ASP A 314 -6.87 0.97 3.88
CA ASP A 314 -6.03 1.88 4.64
C ASP A 314 -6.70 2.27 5.95
N PHE A 315 -5.94 2.30 7.04
CA PHE A 315 -6.39 2.94 8.25
C PHE A 315 -6.28 4.45 8.08
N GLN A 316 -7.38 5.16 8.22
CA GLN A 316 -7.41 6.63 8.24
C GLN A 316 -8.05 7.12 9.52
N GLY A 317 -7.49 8.18 10.12
CA GLY A 317 -8.02 8.73 11.37
C GLY A 317 -7.42 10.10 11.74
N PHE A 318 -8.01 10.72 12.75
CA PHE A 318 -7.33 11.77 13.51
C PHE A 318 -6.41 11.09 14.51
N LEU A 319 -5.10 11.18 14.27
CA LEU A 319 -4.08 10.54 15.09
C LEU A 319 -3.65 11.47 16.21
N PHE A 320 -3.64 10.96 17.45
CA PHE A 320 -3.15 11.68 18.63
C PHE A 320 -1.64 11.54 18.76
N ASN A 321 -0.95 12.62 19.04
CA ASN A 321 0.44 12.57 19.49
C ASN A 321 0.49 12.32 21.00
N THR A 322 0.68 11.07 21.40
CA THR A 322 0.69 10.68 22.84
C THR A 322 1.92 11.17 23.60
N ARG A 323 2.89 11.82 22.93
CA ARG A 323 3.98 12.54 23.60
C ARG A 323 3.47 13.79 24.32
N ARG A 324 2.29 14.32 23.91
CA ARG A 324 1.63 15.45 24.56
C ARG A 324 0.92 14.99 25.81
N GLU A 325 1.17 15.67 26.95
CA GLU A 325 0.68 15.29 28.29
C GLU A 325 -0.83 15.02 28.32
N LYS A 326 -1.62 15.91 27.68
CA LYS A 326 -3.09 15.80 27.64
C LYS A 326 -3.60 14.52 26.95
N PHE A 327 -2.79 13.85 26.11
CA PHE A 327 -3.16 12.62 25.41
C PHE A 327 -2.51 11.36 25.99
N LYS A 328 -1.77 11.42 27.09
CA LYS A 328 -1.21 10.23 27.74
C LYS A 328 -2.29 9.34 28.34
N ASP A 329 -3.29 9.94 28.96
CA ASP A 329 -4.42 9.20 29.53
C ASP A 329 -5.35 8.68 28.42
N VAL A 330 -5.54 7.36 28.36
CA VAL A 330 -6.38 6.70 27.36
C VAL A 330 -7.84 7.17 27.43
N ARG A 331 -8.35 7.50 28.63
CA ARG A 331 -9.73 7.97 28.84
C ARG A 331 -9.99 9.30 28.14
N VAL A 332 -8.99 10.18 28.08
CA VAL A 332 -9.09 11.44 27.32
C VAL A 332 -9.21 11.16 25.82
N ARG A 333 -8.39 10.26 25.26
CA ARG A 333 -8.46 9.87 23.85
C ARG A 333 -9.80 9.23 23.50
N GLN A 334 -10.28 8.34 24.37
CA GLN A 334 -11.57 7.68 24.23
C GLN A 334 -12.73 8.68 24.27
N ALA A 335 -12.71 9.63 25.22
CA ALA A 335 -13.71 10.68 25.33
C ALA A 335 -13.78 11.57 24.08
N ILE A 336 -12.63 11.93 23.51
CA ILE A 336 -12.58 12.69 22.26
C ILE A 336 -13.22 11.89 21.11
N ALA A 337 -12.92 10.58 20.99
CA ALA A 337 -13.50 9.74 19.96
C ALA A 337 -15.03 9.65 20.03
N LEU A 338 -15.63 9.66 21.24
CA LEU A 338 -17.07 9.63 21.47
C LEU A 338 -17.81 10.88 20.94
N ALA A 339 -17.12 11.98 20.71
CA ALA A 339 -17.69 13.20 20.14
C ALA A 339 -17.81 13.15 18.60
N MET A 340 -17.25 12.13 17.94
CA MET A 340 -17.28 11.97 16.49
C MET A 340 -18.58 11.33 16.02
N ASP A 341 -19.47 12.11 15.41
CA ASP A 341 -20.72 11.63 14.79
C ASP A 341 -20.47 11.22 13.34
N PHE A 342 -19.90 10.03 13.15
CA PHE A 342 -19.61 9.51 11.81
C PHE A 342 -20.88 9.27 10.99
N GLU A 343 -21.93 8.73 11.58
CA GLU A 343 -23.18 8.40 10.88
C GLU A 343 -23.83 9.66 10.29
N TRP A 344 -23.79 10.77 11.01
CA TRP A 344 -24.24 12.05 10.49
C TRP A 344 -23.33 12.54 9.36
N LEU A 345 -22.01 12.50 9.54
CA LEU A 345 -21.05 12.89 8.52
C LEU A 345 -21.22 12.05 7.25
N ASN A 346 -21.40 10.73 7.39
CA ASN A 346 -21.56 9.81 6.26
C ASN A 346 -22.83 10.15 5.46
N ARG A 347 -23.95 10.37 6.15
CA ARG A 347 -25.20 10.78 5.47
C ARG A 347 -25.11 12.16 4.84
N GLN A 348 -24.62 13.15 5.56
CA GLN A 348 -24.71 14.56 5.14
C GLN A 348 -23.59 15.00 4.20
N LEU A 349 -22.37 14.48 4.39
CA LEU A 349 -21.20 14.92 3.63
C LEU A 349 -20.73 13.90 2.61
N PHE A 350 -20.97 12.60 2.86
CA PHE A 350 -20.38 11.52 2.06
C PHE A 350 -21.42 10.67 1.32
N TYR A 351 -22.71 11.06 1.36
CA TYR A 351 -23.78 10.38 0.62
C TYR A 351 -23.91 8.89 0.96
N SER A 352 -23.62 8.52 2.22
CA SER A 352 -23.59 7.14 2.73
C SER A 352 -22.63 6.22 1.96
N ALA A 353 -21.58 6.78 1.39
CA ALA A 353 -20.67 6.09 0.46
C ALA A 353 -19.49 5.39 1.14
N TYR A 354 -19.35 5.51 2.46
CA TYR A 354 -18.21 4.96 3.20
C TYR A 354 -18.65 4.04 4.33
N ALA A 355 -17.77 3.08 4.67
CA ALA A 355 -17.85 2.30 5.90
C ALA A 355 -16.92 2.90 6.96
N ARG A 356 -17.26 2.70 8.25
CA ARG A 356 -16.40 3.10 9.36
C ARG A 356 -15.15 2.21 9.43
N VAL A 357 -13.99 2.82 9.59
CA VAL A 357 -12.77 2.10 9.97
C VAL A 357 -12.92 1.60 11.40
N ARG A 358 -12.71 0.29 11.63
CA ARG A 358 -12.88 -0.34 12.94
C ARG A 358 -11.55 -0.64 13.63
N GLY A 359 -10.54 -1.10 12.89
CA GLY A 359 -9.22 -1.49 13.40
C GLY A 359 -8.11 -1.02 12.48
N TYR A 360 -6.87 -1.34 12.83
CA TYR A 360 -5.69 -0.91 12.06
C TYR A 360 -5.44 -1.74 10.80
N PHE A 361 -6.07 -2.92 10.68
CA PHE A 361 -5.95 -3.84 9.53
C PHE A 361 -7.27 -3.95 8.76
N VAL A 362 -7.75 -2.81 8.30
CA VAL A 362 -9.08 -2.56 7.74
C VAL A 362 -9.46 -3.55 6.64
N GLY A 363 -10.61 -4.22 6.83
CA GLY A 363 -11.22 -5.05 5.77
C GLY A 363 -10.44 -6.33 5.46
N SER A 364 -9.54 -6.75 6.32
CA SER A 364 -8.74 -7.97 6.18
C SER A 364 -9.05 -9.00 7.26
N ASP A 365 -8.56 -10.22 7.08
CA ASP A 365 -8.64 -11.29 8.09
C ASP A 365 -7.79 -11.01 9.33
N PHE A 366 -6.95 -9.99 9.28
CA PHE A 366 -6.07 -9.53 10.36
C PHE A 366 -6.77 -8.62 11.38
N GLU A 367 -7.98 -8.15 11.07
CA GLU A 367 -8.76 -7.31 11.97
C GLU A 367 -9.30 -8.13 13.16
N ALA A 368 -9.04 -7.68 14.39
CA ALA A 368 -9.57 -8.31 15.59
C ALA A 368 -11.10 -8.16 15.68
N THR A 369 -11.77 -9.22 16.11
CA THR A 369 -13.24 -9.25 16.27
C THR A 369 -13.63 -9.89 17.58
N GLY A 370 -14.78 -9.51 18.16
CA GLY A 370 -15.32 -10.13 19.35
C GLY A 370 -14.34 -10.17 20.54
N LYS A 371 -14.48 -11.19 21.38
CA LYS A 371 -13.54 -11.53 22.44
C LYS A 371 -12.29 -12.19 21.85
N PRO A 372 -11.14 -12.18 22.56
CA PRO A 372 -9.95 -12.85 22.06
C PRO A 372 -10.19 -14.37 21.91
N SER A 373 -9.68 -14.92 20.81
CA SER A 373 -9.67 -16.37 20.60
C SER A 373 -8.65 -17.06 21.52
N ALA A 374 -8.68 -18.40 21.58
CA ALA A 374 -7.69 -19.17 22.35
C ALA A 374 -6.27 -18.92 21.87
N GLU A 375 -6.07 -18.78 20.55
CA GLU A 375 -4.79 -18.48 19.91
C GLU A 375 -4.33 -17.05 20.22
N GLU A 376 -5.25 -16.07 20.21
CA GLU A 376 -4.95 -14.71 20.63
C GLU A 376 -4.56 -14.67 22.12
N LEU A 377 -5.31 -15.36 23.00
CA LEU A 377 -5.00 -15.45 24.42
C LEU A 377 -3.61 -16.04 24.68
N ALA A 378 -3.24 -17.10 23.99
CA ALA A 378 -1.91 -17.70 24.11
C ALA A 378 -0.77 -16.72 23.74
N LEU A 379 -1.03 -15.72 22.90
CA LEU A 379 -0.08 -14.67 22.56
C LEU A 379 -0.08 -13.53 23.58
N LEU A 380 -1.22 -13.24 24.20
CA LEU A 380 -1.44 -12.12 25.11
C LEU A 380 -1.03 -12.46 26.55
N GLU A 381 -1.31 -13.69 27.06
CA GLU A 381 -1.03 -14.11 28.44
C GLU A 381 0.42 -13.86 28.88
N PRO A 382 1.47 -14.13 28.09
CA PRO A 382 2.84 -13.81 28.47
C PRO A 382 3.09 -12.31 28.66
N LEU A 383 2.20 -11.46 28.15
CA LEU A 383 2.29 -10.00 28.16
C LEU A 383 1.36 -9.36 29.21
N HIS A 384 0.72 -10.17 30.06
CA HIS A 384 -0.32 -9.75 31.02
C HIS A 384 0.10 -8.56 31.88
N ARG A 385 1.36 -8.52 32.32
CA ARG A 385 1.90 -7.41 33.13
C ARG A 385 1.91 -6.03 32.43
N TYR A 386 1.78 -6.00 31.12
CA TYR A 386 1.79 -4.77 30.31
C TYR A 386 0.40 -4.38 29.80
N LEU A 387 -0.61 -5.25 29.98
CA LEU A 387 -1.94 -5.11 29.41
C LEU A 387 -3.00 -4.98 30.51
N HIS A 388 -4.07 -4.26 30.21
CA HIS A 388 -5.26 -4.18 31.06
C HIS A 388 -6.10 -5.44 30.94
N GLU A 389 -6.83 -5.81 32.01
CA GLU A 389 -7.69 -7.00 32.09
C GLU A 389 -8.75 -7.06 30.97
N GLU A 390 -9.21 -5.89 30.53
CA GLU A 390 -10.21 -5.79 29.45
C GLU A 390 -9.73 -6.40 28.13
N VAL A 391 -8.42 -6.39 27.86
CA VAL A 391 -7.83 -6.98 26.64
C VAL A 391 -8.10 -8.49 26.57
N PHE A 392 -8.16 -9.16 27.74
CA PHE A 392 -8.33 -10.62 27.86
C PHE A 392 -9.78 -11.06 27.93
N THR A 393 -10.67 -10.19 28.44
CA THR A 393 -12.01 -10.61 28.86
C THR A 393 -13.14 -9.95 28.07
N GLN A 394 -12.89 -8.77 27.46
CA GLN A 394 -13.90 -7.99 26.76
C GLN A 394 -13.80 -8.15 25.24
N GLU A 395 -14.85 -7.75 24.56
CA GLU A 395 -14.82 -7.57 23.11
C GLU A 395 -13.85 -6.46 22.74
N VAL A 396 -13.19 -6.60 21.59
CA VAL A 396 -12.29 -5.57 21.09
C VAL A 396 -13.03 -4.24 20.91
N PRO A 397 -12.48 -3.09 21.37
CA PRO A 397 -13.14 -1.80 21.27
C PRO A 397 -13.56 -1.47 19.84
N GLN A 398 -14.83 -1.07 19.67
CA GLN A 398 -15.37 -0.57 18.42
C GLN A 398 -15.37 0.96 18.41
N PRO A 399 -15.21 1.61 17.24
CA PRO A 399 -15.45 3.05 17.13
C PRO A 399 -16.88 3.37 17.61
N PRO A 400 -17.08 4.50 18.30
CA PRO A 400 -18.41 4.90 18.74
C PRO A 400 -19.39 5.02 17.56
N VAL A 401 -20.57 4.45 17.73
CA VAL A 401 -21.69 4.58 16.79
C VAL A 401 -22.63 5.66 17.30
N THR A 402 -23.24 6.43 16.39
CA THR A 402 -24.25 7.42 16.73
C THR A 402 -25.60 7.04 16.12
N SER A 403 -26.55 6.65 16.96
CA SER A 403 -27.92 6.30 16.57
C SER A 403 -28.86 7.51 16.60
N LEU A 404 -29.83 7.51 15.72
CA LEU A 404 -30.96 8.44 15.77
C LEU A 404 -32.08 7.95 16.71
N ASP A 405 -32.07 6.66 17.07
CA ASP A 405 -33.01 6.07 18.00
C ASP A 405 -32.64 6.41 19.45
N PRO A 406 -33.47 7.16 20.20
CA PRO A 406 -33.21 7.49 21.59
C PRO A 406 -33.13 6.26 22.50
N ALA A 407 -33.77 5.15 22.16
CA ALA A 407 -33.77 3.94 22.95
C ALA A 407 -32.49 3.10 22.80
N SER A 408 -31.65 3.42 21.81
CA SER A 408 -30.41 2.68 21.55
C SER A 408 -29.35 2.80 22.63
N GLY A 409 -29.39 3.86 23.47
CA GLY A 409 -28.31 4.19 24.41
C GLY A 409 -27.02 4.71 23.74
N HIS A 410 -27.04 4.93 22.44
CA HIS A 410 -25.90 5.36 21.61
C HIS A 410 -26.22 6.62 20.80
N THR A 411 -27.11 7.50 21.29
CA THR A 411 -27.28 8.80 20.65
C THR A 411 -26.02 9.66 20.86
N LEU A 412 -25.86 10.70 20.06
CA LEU A 412 -24.76 11.65 20.28
C LEU A 412 -24.78 12.22 21.72
N ARG A 413 -25.97 12.43 22.30
CA ARG A 413 -26.12 12.88 23.67
C ARG A 413 -25.60 11.86 24.69
N ASP A 414 -25.85 10.57 24.46
CA ASP A 414 -25.37 9.48 25.32
C ASP A 414 -23.87 9.34 25.21
N ASN A 415 -23.32 9.38 23.99
CA ASN A 415 -21.89 9.37 23.75
C ASN A 415 -21.18 10.57 24.44
N LEU A 416 -21.74 11.77 24.34
CA LEU A 416 -21.17 12.96 25.01
C LEU A 416 -21.29 12.87 26.56
N ARG A 417 -22.33 12.21 27.10
CA ARG A 417 -22.42 11.95 28.53
C ARG A 417 -21.30 11.01 28.98
N GLN A 418 -21.13 9.90 28.30
CA GLN A 418 -20.03 8.96 28.55
C GLN A 418 -18.66 9.64 28.42
N ALA A 419 -18.47 10.47 27.41
CA ALA A 419 -17.23 11.25 27.23
C ALA A 419 -16.94 12.15 28.43
N ARG A 420 -17.95 12.85 28.96
CA ARG A 420 -17.81 13.70 30.14
C ARG A 420 -17.42 12.87 31.37
N ASP A 421 -18.03 11.69 31.56
CA ASP A 421 -17.74 10.83 32.69
C ASP A 421 -16.28 10.32 32.65
N LEU A 422 -15.78 9.92 31.46
CA LEU A 422 -14.38 9.56 31.25
C LEU A 422 -13.42 10.71 31.51
N LEU A 423 -13.74 11.92 31.07
CA LEU A 423 -12.92 13.12 31.31
C LEU A 423 -12.89 13.45 32.81
N THR A 424 -14.01 13.32 33.51
CA THR A 424 -14.07 13.50 34.94
C THR A 424 -13.21 12.48 35.70
N GLN A 425 -13.28 11.20 35.31
CA GLN A 425 -12.43 10.14 35.87
C GLN A 425 -10.94 10.39 35.58
N ALA A 426 -10.62 11.03 34.45
CA ALA A 426 -9.27 11.44 34.08
C ALA A 426 -8.82 12.74 34.79
N GLY A 427 -9.62 13.28 35.70
CA GLY A 427 -9.28 14.47 36.49
C GLY A 427 -9.61 15.82 35.85
N TRP A 428 -10.32 15.80 34.71
CA TRP A 428 -10.76 17.02 34.03
C TRP A 428 -12.13 17.47 34.54
N THR A 429 -12.27 18.74 34.90
CA THR A 429 -13.52 19.32 35.42
C THR A 429 -13.90 20.57 34.66
N TYR A 430 -15.21 20.75 34.41
CA TYR A 430 -15.72 21.95 33.75
C TYR A 430 -15.77 23.11 34.75
N ARG A 431 -14.98 24.16 34.51
CA ARG A 431 -14.90 25.38 35.32
C ARG A 431 -14.64 26.58 34.42
N ASP A 432 -15.27 27.70 34.72
CA ASP A 432 -15.06 28.97 34.03
C ASP A 432 -15.16 28.87 32.50
N GLY A 433 -16.19 28.17 32.03
CA GLY A 433 -16.46 28.03 30.59
C GLY A 433 -15.55 27.07 29.82
N ALA A 434 -14.64 26.35 30.48
CA ALA A 434 -13.72 25.39 29.84
C ALA A 434 -13.53 24.13 30.68
N LEU A 435 -13.13 23.05 30.03
CA LEU A 435 -12.69 21.83 30.69
C LEU A 435 -11.24 22.00 31.16
N ARG A 436 -10.98 21.87 32.46
CA ARG A 436 -9.68 22.14 33.06
C ARG A 436 -9.12 20.95 33.84
N ASN A 437 -7.80 20.78 33.77
CA ASN A 437 -7.07 19.81 34.57
C ASN A 437 -6.93 20.30 36.05
N PRO A 438 -6.37 19.49 36.96
CA PRO A 438 -6.12 19.91 38.36
C PRO A 438 -5.21 21.13 38.50
N LYS A 439 -4.34 21.41 37.52
CA LYS A 439 -3.45 22.59 37.51
C LYS A 439 -4.16 23.86 37.02
N GLY A 440 -5.40 23.74 36.52
CA GLY A 440 -6.17 24.85 35.97
C GLY A 440 -6.02 25.07 34.48
N ASP A 441 -5.20 24.28 33.76
CA ASP A 441 -5.00 24.42 32.31
C ASP A 441 -6.25 23.94 31.54
N ALA A 442 -6.68 24.71 30.55
CA ALA A 442 -7.81 24.34 29.70
C ALA A 442 -7.42 23.26 28.68
N LEU A 443 -8.35 22.34 28.39
CA LEU A 443 -8.17 21.35 27.34
C LEU A 443 -8.45 21.98 25.97
N ASN A 444 -7.40 22.49 25.35
CA ASN A 444 -7.40 23.00 23.98
C ASN A 444 -6.69 22.00 23.08
N ILE A 445 -7.19 21.79 21.86
CA ILE A 445 -6.63 20.82 20.91
C ILE A 445 -6.37 21.49 19.57
N GLU A 446 -5.12 21.44 19.08
CA GLU A 446 -4.76 21.83 17.71
C GLU A 446 -4.93 20.65 16.78
N PHE A 447 -5.77 20.81 15.76
CA PHE A 447 -5.84 19.92 14.58
C PHE A 447 -5.03 20.56 13.48
N LEU A 448 -3.97 19.90 13.05
CA LEU A 448 -3.04 20.40 12.06
C LEU A 448 -3.26 19.69 10.71
N ASP A 449 -3.33 20.47 9.63
CA ASP A 449 -3.53 19.96 8.26
C ASP A 449 -2.77 20.82 7.24
N SER A 450 -2.57 20.31 6.03
CA SER A 450 -2.01 21.07 4.90
C SER A 450 -3.07 21.52 3.89
N SER A 451 -4.31 21.13 4.08
CA SER A 451 -5.41 21.55 3.19
C SER A 451 -6.70 21.73 3.97
N ASN A 452 -7.59 22.59 3.46
CA ASN A 452 -8.90 22.78 4.08
C ASN A 452 -9.91 21.64 3.76
N ALA A 453 -9.46 20.55 3.16
CA ALA A 453 -10.35 19.47 2.73
C ALA A 453 -11.09 18.81 3.91
N MET A 454 -10.43 18.70 5.08
CA MET A 454 -11.01 18.13 6.28
C MET A 454 -11.78 19.15 7.13
N GLY A 455 -11.74 20.44 6.81
CA GLY A 455 -12.42 21.50 7.59
C GLY A 455 -13.92 21.23 7.78
N ARG A 456 -14.60 20.74 6.74
CA ARG A 456 -16.03 20.37 6.82
C ARG A 456 -16.31 19.15 7.73
N VAL A 457 -15.31 18.33 8.03
CA VAL A 457 -15.40 17.22 8.99
C VAL A 457 -15.05 17.70 10.38
N VAL A 458 -13.95 18.47 10.50
CA VAL A 458 -13.48 19.00 11.78
C VAL A 458 -14.48 19.96 12.41
N THR A 459 -15.14 20.82 11.61
CA THR A 459 -16.08 21.82 12.14
C THR A 459 -17.24 21.23 12.95
N PRO A 460 -18.04 20.25 12.48
CA PRO A 460 -19.09 19.65 13.30
C PRO A 460 -18.52 18.81 14.44
N PHE A 461 -17.35 18.19 14.29
CA PHE A 461 -16.68 17.48 15.37
C PHE A 461 -16.23 18.44 16.48
N ALA A 462 -15.63 19.57 16.13
CA ALA A 462 -15.26 20.62 17.08
C ALA A 462 -16.47 21.14 17.87
N LYS A 463 -17.61 21.36 17.22
CA LYS A 463 -18.86 21.76 17.90
C LYS A 463 -19.34 20.74 18.92
N ASN A 464 -19.10 19.44 18.70
CA ASN A 464 -19.43 18.42 19.69
C ASN A 464 -18.42 18.44 20.85
N LEU A 465 -17.13 18.66 20.59
CA LEU A 465 -16.10 18.80 21.60
C LEU A 465 -16.31 20.06 22.47
N GLU A 466 -16.77 21.16 21.88
CA GLU A 466 -17.12 22.39 22.60
C GLU A 466 -18.24 22.16 23.66
N LYS A 467 -19.19 21.24 23.38
CA LYS A 467 -20.23 20.86 24.37
C LYS A 467 -19.64 20.16 25.61
N LEU A 468 -18.43 19.63 25.51
CA LEU A 468 -17.67 19.05 26.62
C LEU A 468 -16.75 20.10 27.29
N GLY A 469 -16.68 21.33 26.76
CA GLY A 469 -15.76 22.37 27.23
C GLY A 469 -14.35 22.27 26.65
N ILE A 470 -14.18 21.49 25.56
CA ILE A 470 -12.91 21.33 24.85
C ILE A 470 -12.89 22.31 23.67
N GLN A 471 -11.88 23.17 23.60
CA GLN A 471 -11.70 24.10 22.49
C GLN A 471 -10.85 23.46 21.39
N VAL A 472 -11.24 23.62 20.14
CA VAL A 472 -10.53 23.09 18.97
C VAL A 472 -10.03 24.24 18.10
N ASN A 473 -8.73 24.19 17.78
CA ASN A 473 -8.07 25.06 16.82
C ASN A 473 -7.72 24.26 15.57
N TYR A 474 -8.50 24.42 14.48
CA TYR A 474 -8.17 23.79 13.19
C TYR A 474 -7.24 24.71 12.40
N LYS A 475 -6.01 24.30 12.23
CA LYS A 475 -4.94 25.08 11.60
C LYS A 475 -4.48 24.44 10.31
N VAL A 476 -4.62 25.16 9.21
CA VAL A 476 -4.11 24.78 7.89
C VAL A 476 -2.82 25.53 7.63
N ILE A 477 -1.76 24.81 7.29
CA ILE A 477 -0.42 25.35 7.01
C ILE A 477 0.11 24.79 5.69
N ASP A 478 1.17 25.41 5.16
CA ASP A 478 1.86 24.88 3.97
C ASP A 478 2.36 23.44 4.18
N PHE A 479 2.32 22.63 3.12
CA PHE A 479 2.67 21.21 3.19
C PHE A 479 4.11 20.98 3.64
N ALA A 480 5.07 21.79 3.17
CA ALA A 480 6.48 21.63 3.56
C ALA A 480 6.69 21.97 5.04
N ILE A 481 5.94 22.97 5.55
CA ILE A 481 5.95 23.31 6.98
C ILE A 481 5.30 22.20 7.79
N LEU A 482 4.17 21.63 7.31
CA LEU A 482 3.53 20.49 7.96
C LEU A 482 4.51 19.32 8.05
N GLN A 483 5.15 18.95 6.95
CA GLN A 483 6.10 17.83 6.92
C GLN A 483 7.24 18.04 7.93
N LYS A 484 7.84 19.24 7.97
CA LYS A 484 8.86 19.57 8.94
C LYS A 484 8.40 19.44 10.40
N ARG A 485 7.16 19.86 10.69
CA ARG A 485 6.57 19.70 12.03
C ARG A 485 6.29 18.24 12.36
N LEU A 486 5.87 17.44 11.37
CA LEU A 486 5.66 15.99 11.55
C LEU A 486 6.98 15.28 11.83
N ASP A 487 8.05 15.61 11.10
CA ASP A 487 9.37 14.99 11.25
C ASP A 487 9.92 15.13 12.68
N VAL A 488 9.66 16.27 13.34
CA VAL A 488 10.07 16.53 14.72
C VAL A 488 8.93 16.32 15.75
N PHE A 489 7.83 15.71 15.33
CA PHE A 489 6.64 15.44 16.17
C PHE A 489 6.04 16.68 16.84
N ASP A 490 6.16 17.86 16.23
CA ASP A 490 5.58 19.11 16.72
C ASP A 490 4.15 19.30 16.24
N PHE A 491 3.24 18.48 16.75
CA PHE A 491 1.79 18.56 16.53
C PHE A 491 1.03 17.95 17.71
N GLU A 492 -0.28 18.16 17.75
CA GLU A 492 -1.19 17.56 18.73
C GLU A 492 -2.07 16.48 18.08
N VAL A 493 -2.83 16.85 17.07
CA VAL A 493 -3.69 15.94 16.28
C VAL A 493 -3.49 16.23 14.79
N ILE A 494 -3.37 15.17 13.99
CA ILE A 494 -3.28 15.24 12.54
C ILE A 494 -4.30 14.32 11.90
N SER A 495 -4.78 14.66 10.70
CA SER A 495 -5.44 13.71 9.81
C SER A 495 -4.38 12.94 9.03
N ASN A 496 -4.30 11.63 9.21
CA ASN A 496 -3.30 10.82 8.51
C ASN A 496 -3.88 9.47 8.06
N ARG A 497 -3.19 8.86 7.09
CA ARG A 497 -3.52 7.56 6.51
C ARG A 497 -2.33 6.61 6.67
N LEU A 498 -2.57 5.46 7.26
CA LEU A 498 -1.64 4.33 7.31
C LEU A 498 -2.02 3.37 6.19
N VAL A 499 -1.16 3.21 5.21
CA VAL A 499 -1.41 2.37 4.03
C VAL A 499 -1.56 0.92 4.46
N GLY A 500 -2.63 0.26 4.01
CA GLY A 500 -2.87 -1.15 4.24
C GLY A 500 -1.85 -2.05 3.54
N SER A 501 -1.67 -3.25 4.09
CA SER A 501 -0.81 -4.29 3.50
C SER A 501 -1.57 -5.60 3.48
N GLU A 502 -1.44 -6.34 2.38
CA GLU A 502 -1.97 -7.70 2.24
C GLU A 502 -1.16 -8.74 3.07
N SER A 503 0.02 -8.35 3.51
CA SER A 503 0.88 -9.14 4.40
C SER A 503 1.67 -8.19 5.30
N PRO A 504 1.04 -7.66 6.38
CA PRO A 504 1.73 -6.79 7.32
C PRO A 504 2.93 -7.49 7.97
N GLY A 505 4.06 -6.80 8.03
CA GLY A 505 5.32 -7.38 8.51
C GLY A 505 6.28 -6.35 9.10
N THR A 506 7.45 -6.23 8.50
CA THR A 506 8.57 -5.43 9.01
C THR A 506 8.26 -3.93 9.13
N GLU A 507 7.35 -3.39 8.30
CA GLU A 507 6.93 -1.99 8.35
C GLU A 507 6.24 -1.61 9.67
N LEU A 508 5.71 -2.59 10.41
CA LEU A 508 5.05 -2.36 11.70
C LEU A 508 6.05 -1.88 12.76
N LEU A 509 7.33 -2.25 12.67
CA LEU A 509 8.40 -1.75 13.54
C LEU A 509 8.53 -0.22 13.44
N GLU A 510 8.46 0.31 12.21
CA GLU A 510 8.51 1.75 11.96
C GLU A 510 7.22 2.46 12.35
N ARG A 511 6.08 1.78 12.21
CA ARG A 511 4.74 2.36 12.36
C ARG A 511 4.27 2.40 13.81
N PHE A 512 4.55 1.36 14.59
CA PHE A 512 4.04 1.18 15.95
C PHE A 512 5.12 0.86 16.98
N GLY A 513 6.34 0.49 16.55
CA GLY A 513 7.40 0.08 17.46
C GLY A 513 7.93 1.23 18.33
N SER A 514 8.22 0.95 19.59
CA SER A 514 8.70 1.93 20.58
C SER A 514 9.99 2.63 20.16
N LYS A 515 10.89 1.93 19.47
CA LYS A 515 12.16 2.50 19.00
C LYS A 515 11.96 3.62 17.98
N ALA A 516 10.94 3.50 17.12
CA ALA A 516 10.62 4.50 16.10
C ALA A 516 9.96 5.76 16.70
N ALA A 517 9.42 5.67 17.93
CA ALA A 517 8.69 6.78 18.53
C ALA A 517 9.53 8.04 18.78
N ASP A 518 10.85 7.92 18.93
CA ASP A 518 11.74 9.06 19.20
C ASP A 518 12.68 9.40 18.03
N ILE A 519 12.54 8.69 16.91
CA ILE A 519 13.39 8.93 15.73
C ILE A 519 12.70 9.97 14.84
N GLU A 520 13.32 11.12 14.65
CA GLU A 520 12.82 12.18 13.75
C GLU A 520 12.60 11.63 12.34
N GLY A 521 11.44 11.94 11.77
CA GLY A 521 11.02 11.46 10.46
C GLY A 521 10.49 10.02 10.43
N ALA A 522 10.45 9.30 11.56
CA ALA A 522 9.89 7.96 11.63
C ALA A 522 8.35 7.96 11.55
N SER A 523 7.80 6.82 11.10
CA SER A 523 6.36 6.66 10.85
C SER A 523 5.52 6.46 12.11
N ASN A 524 6.12 6.27 13.29
CA ASN A 524 5.39 6.20 14.57
C ASN A 524 4.96 7.60 15.04
N VAL A 525 4.13 8.25 14.23
CA VAL A 525 3.64 9.62 14.49
C VAL A 525 2.79 9.72 15.76
N MET A 526 2.11 8.62 16.14
CA MET A 526 1.29 8.56 17.36
C MET A 526 2.12 8.54 18.65
N GLY A 527 3.42 8.20 18.58
CA GLY A 527 4.30 8.13 19.75
C GLY A 527 4.04 6.90 20.63
N ILE A 528 3.64 5.79 20.02
CA ILE A 528 3.38 4.54 20.73
C ILE A 528 4.67 4.02 21.33
N LYS A 529 4.68 3.81 22.64
CA LYS A 529 5.75 3.16 23.42
C LYS A 529 5.10 2.13 24.34
N ASP A 530 4.99 0.90 23.84
CA ASP A 530 4.28 -0.17 24.53
C ASP A 530 5.03 -1.50 24.32
N ALA A 531 5.49 -2.09 25.42
CA ALA A 531 6.26 -3.33 25.39
C ALA A 531 5.44 -4.53 24.87
N ALA A 532 4.12 -4.52 25.04
CA ALA A 532 3.27 -5.57 24.47
C ALA A 532 3.14 -5.42 22.96
N VAL A 533 3.02 -4.18 22.45
CA VAL A 533 3.04 -3.88 21.02
C VAL A 533 4.36 -4.34 20.40
N ASP A 534 5.50 -3.98 21.00
CA ASP A 534 6.82 -4.40 20.51
C ASP A 534 6.96 -5.93 20.43
N ALA A 535 6.56 -6.62 21.52
CA ALA A 535 6.64 -8.09 21.57
C ALA A 535 5.71 -8.77 20.54
N LEU A 536 4.53 -8.19 20.29
CA LEU A 536 3.59 -8.72 19.28
C LEU A 536 4.10 -8.45 17.87
N ILE A 537 4.71 -7.30 17.58
CA ILE A 537 5.35 -7.02 16.28
C ILE A 537 6.47 -8.02 16.00
N ASP A 538 7.33 -8.31 16.99
CA ASP A 538 8.39 -9.32 16.83
C ASP A 538 7.81 -10.71 16.48
N LYS A 539 6.68 -11.08 17.09
CA LYS A 539 5.97 -12.31 16.75
C LYS A 539 5.39 -12.25 15.33
N VAL A 540 4.77 -11.13 14.92
CA VAL A 540 4.24 -10.94 13.55
C VAL A 540 5.35 -11.14 12.52
N VAL A 541 6.47 -10.45 12.66
CA VAL A 541 7.61 -10.53 11.72
C VAL A 541 8.20 -11.95 11.64
N SER A 542 8.10 -12.73 12.71
CA SER A 542 8.60 -14.12 12.76
C SER A 542 7.55 -15.17 12.35
N ALA A 543 6.38 -14.78 11.84
CA ALA A 543 5.35 -15.73 11.39
C ALA A 543 5.85 -16.65 10.27
N GLN A 544 5.52 -17.94 10.38
CA GLN A 544 5.93 -18.96 9.41
C GLN A 544 4.76 -19.49 8.59
N THR A 545 3.52 -19.25 9.05
CA THR A 545 2.29 -19.63 8.36
C THR A 545 1.32 -18.46 8.33
N HIS A 546 0.40 -18.47 7.36
CA HIS A 546 -0.66 -17.44 7.27
C HIS A 546 -1.56 -17.44 8.51
N ALA A 547 -1.88 -18.62 9.06
CA ALA A 547 -2.66 -18.73 10.29
C ALA A 547 -1.97 -18.08 11.50
N GLU A 548 -0.66 -18.28 11.63
CA GLU A 548 0.13 -17.58 12.66
C GLU A 548 0.10 -16.07 12.45
N LEU A 549 0.27 -15.60 11.21
CA LEU A 549 0.21 -14.18 10.89
C LEU A 549 -1.14 -13.58 11.28
N VAL A 550 -2.24 -14.23 10.90
CA VAL A 550 -3.61 -13.79 11.24
C VAL A 550 -3.79 -13.66 12.74
N ASN A 551 -3.45 -14.70 13.51
CA ASN A 551 -3.65 -14.68 14.97
C ASN A 551 -2.76 -13.62 15.67
N ARG A 552 -1.52 -13.46 15.21
CA ARG A 552 -0.56 -12.47 15.75
C ARG A 552 -1.01 -11.04 15.44
N LEU A 553 -1.50 -10.79 14.22
CA LEU A 553 -2.01 -9.47 13.85
C LEU A 553 -3.32 -9.15 14.55
N ARG A 554 -4.22 -10.11 14.75
CA ARG A 554 -5.43 -9.90 15.57
C ARG A 554 -5.10 -9.55 17.01
N ALA A 555 -4.15 -10.25 17.63
CA ALA A 555 -3.68 -9.91 18.96
C ALA A 555 -3.08 -8.48 19.00
N LEU A 556 -2.28 -8.10 18.00
CA LEU A 556 -1.72 -6.75 17.88
C LEU A 556 -2.81 -5.69 17.66
N ASP A 557 -3.77 -5.92 16.74
CA ASP A 557 -4.89 -5.00 16.47
C ASP A 557 -5.72 -4.76 17.74
N ARG A 558 -5.99 -5.84 18.50
CA ARG A 558 -6.70 -5.76 19.79
C ARG A 558 -5.99 -4.83 20.76
N VAL A 559 -4.68 -5.01 20.97
CA VAL A 559 -3.89 -4.17 21.88
C VAL A 559 -3.86 -2.72 21.39
N LEU A 560 -3.62 -2.49 20.11
CA LEU A 560 -3.61 -1.14 19.54
C LEU A 560 -4.97 -0.43 19.69
N ARG A 561 -6.08 -1.15 19.53
CA ARG A 561 -7.43 -0.58 19.65
C ARG A 561 -7.77 -0.22 21.09
N HIS A 562 -7.34 -1.00 22.08
CA HIS A 562 -7.46 -0.63 23.50
C HIS A 562 -6.62 0.62 23.85
N GLY A 563 -5.57 0.91 23.08
CA GLY A 563 -4.79 2.14 23.22
C GLY A 563 -5.49 3.43 22.77
N HIS A 564 -6.57 3.35 21.98
CA HIS A 564 -7.31 4.51 21.45
C HIS A 564 -6.41 5.62 20.88
N TYR A 565 -5.39 5.25 20.10
CA TYR A 565 -4.39 6.20 19.57
C TYR A 565 -4.93 7.11 18.46
N ALA A 566 -6.15 6.89 18.01
CA ALA A 566 -6.78 7.65 16.94
C ALA A 566 -8.30 7.76 17.12
N VAL A 567 -8.91 8.77 16.47
CA VAL A 567 -10.33 8.77 16.10
C VAL A 567 -10.44 8.19 14.69
N PRO A 568 -10.89 6.93 14.52
CA PRO A 568 -10.96 6.30 13.22
C PRO A 568 -11.91 7.04 12.27
N HIS A 569 -11.55 7.14 10.99
CA HIS A 569 -12.36 7.74 9.95
C HIS A 569 -13.20 6.69 9.22
N TRP A 570 -13.05 6.59 7.92
CA TRP A 570 -13.84 5.76 6.99
C TRP A 570 -12.95 5.22 5.88
N TYR A 571 -13.45 4.22 5.20
CA TYR A 571 -12.83 3.66 4.01
C TYR A 571 -13.89 3.33 2.96
N SER A 572 -13.44 3.06 1.72
CA SER A 572 -14.28 2.58 0.64
C SER A 572 -13.88 1.13 0.32
N GLY A 573 -14.84 0.20 0.38
CA GLY A 573 -14.64 -1.19 -0.05
C GLY A 573 -14.79 -1.38 -1.56
N VAL A 574 -14.89 -0.28 -2.34
CA VAL A 574 -15.03 -0.32 -3.79
C VAL A 574 -14.12 0.70 -4.46
N HIS A 575 -13.65 0.37 -5.65
CA HIS A 575 -13.06 1.33 -6.56
C HIS A 575 -14.15 1.99 -7.40
N ARG A 576 -14.17 3.31 -7.45
CA ARG A 576 -15.07 4.09 -8.29
C ARG A 576 -14.34 4.47 -9.55
N VAL A 577 -14.84 3.99 -10.69
CA VAL A 577 -14.23 4.26 -12.00
C VAL A 577 -15.25 4.79 -12.99
N ALA A 578 -14.79 5.66 -13.90
CA ALA A 578 -15.56 6.02 -15.06
C ALA A 578 -14.71 5.86 -16.33
N TYR A 579 -15.32 5.40 -17.41
CA TYR A 579 -14.64 5.16 -18.67
C TYR A 579 -15.58 5.28 -19.87
N ARG A 580 -15.00 5.41 -21.06
CA ARG A 580 -15.77 5.56 -22.30
C ARG A 580 -16.36 4.21 -22.73
N ALA A 581 -17.67 4.19 -22.95
CA ALA A 581 -18.40 3.01 -23.41
C ALA A 581 -17.93 2.57 -24.80
N GLY A 582 -17.93 1.28 -25.05
CA GLY A 582 -17.66 0.69 -26.35
C GLY A 582 -16.22 0.80 -26.87
N ARG A 583 -15.31 1.45 -26.11
CA ARG A 583 -13.90 1.55 -26.50
C ARG A 583 -13.07 0.36 -26.04
N PHE A 584 -13.46 -0.28 -24.94
CA PHE A 584 -12.67 -1.32 -24.28
C PHE A 584 -13.52 -2.53 -23.97
N GLU A 585 -12.87 -3.67 -23.95
CA GLU A 585 -13.37 -4.91 -23.41
C GLU A 585 -12.53 -5.32 -22.20
N GLN A 586 -13.13 -6.12 -21.34
CA GLN A 586 -12.56 -6.53 -20.06
C GLN A 586 -12.57 -8.06 -19.95
N PRO A 587 -11.64 -8.67 -19.18
CA PRO A 587 -11.74 -10.09 -18.84
C PRO A 587 -13.08 -10.41 -18.16
N ALA A 588 -13.58 -11.63 -18.36
CA ALA A 588 -14.81 -12.11 -17.71
C ALA A 588 -14.69 -12.15 -16.18
N GLN A 589 -13.50 -12.43 -15.68
CA GLN A 589 -13.18 -12.43 -14.25
C GLN A 589 -12.50 -11.13 -13.83
N THR A 590 -13.03 -10.49 -12.79
CA THR A 590 -12.33 -9.39 -12.09
C THR A 590 -11.39 -10.01 -11.07
N PRO A 591 -10.12 -9.62 -11.02
CA PRO A 591 -9.19 -10.11 -10.01
C PRO A 591 -9.60 -9.64 -8.60
N ARG A 592 -9.12 -10.33 -7.58
CA ARG A 592 -9.46 -10.01 -6.18
C ARG A 592 -8.66 -8.82 -5.65
N TYR A 593 -7.37 -8.73 -5.98
CA TYR A 593 -6.43 -7.73 -5.44
C TYR A 593 -5.86 -6.90 -6.60
N TYR A 594 -6.37 -5.70 -6.82
CA TYR A 594 -5.95 -4.88 -7.95
C TYR A 594 -6.16 -3.39 -7.73
N GLN A 595 -5.38 -2.60 -8.45
CA GLN A 595 -5.67 -1.18 -8.65
C GLN A 595 -6.32 -1.00 -10.04
N PRO A 596 -7.41 -0.23 -10.15
CA PRO A 596 -8.19 -0.16 -11.40
C PRO A 596 -7.39 0.28 -12.63
N GLU A 597 -6.47 1.24 -12.45
CA GLU A 597 -5.59 1.71 -13.52
C GLU A 597 -4.64 0.60 -13.99
N ALA A 598 -3.96 -0.07 -13.04
CA ALA A 598 -3.05 -1.16 -13.35
C ALA A 598 -3.79 -2.33 -14.02
N TRP A 599 -4.99 -2.66 -13.56
CA TRP A 599 -5.83 -3.68 -14.17
C TRP A 599 -6.26 -3.28 -15.58
N ALA A 600 -6.73 -2.04 -15.78
CA ALA A 600 -7.14 -1.56 -17.09
C ALA A 600 -5.96 -1.54 -18.11
N THR A 601 -4.81 -1.00 -17.71
CA THR A 601 -3.65 -0.88 -18.60
C THR A 601 -2.95 -2.22 -18.88
N SER A 602 -3.07 -3.19 -17.96
CA SER A 602 -2.38 -4.48 -18.10
C SER A 602 -3.19 -5.52 -18.86
N VAL A 603 -4.52 -5.65 -18.61
CA VAL A 603 -5.29 -6.80 -19.08
C VAL A 603 -6.54 -6.48 -19.89
N TRP A 604 -7.00 -5.20 -19.92
CA TRP A 604 -8.06 -4.81 -20.85
C TRP A 604 -7.52 -4.74 -22.27
N TRP A 605 -8.39 -4.67 -23.26
CA TRP A 605 -8.03 -4.52 -24.66
C TRP A 605 -9.00 -3.59 -25.40
N ALA A 606 -8.57 -3.06 -26.52
CA ALA A 606 -9.39 -2.22 -27.37
C ALA A 606 -10.49 -3.05 -28.04
N SER A 607 -11.72 -2.53 -28.05
CA SER A 607 -12.84 -3.17 -28.76
C SER A 607 -12.60 -3.21 -30.26
N PRO A 608 -13.25 -4.12 -31.01
CA PRO A 608 -13.13 -4.18 -32.46
C PRO A 608 -13.44 -2.84 -33.16
N SER A 609 -14.40 -2.07 -32.64
CA SER A 609 -14.77 -0.75 -33.18
C SER A 609 -13.65 0.30 -32.94
N ASN A 610 -12.93 0.22 -31.84
CA ASN A 610 -11.80 1.10 -31.56
C ASN A 610 -10.59 0.75 -32.45
N LEU A 611 -10.28 -0.54 -32.62
CA LEU A 611 -9.22 -1.00 -33.51
C LEU A 611 -9.45 -0.55 -34.95
N ALA A 612 -10.71 -0.62 -35.44
CA ALA A 612 -11.08 -0.17 -36.79
C ALA A 612 -10.98 1.35 -36.98
N ALA A 613 -11.21 2.13 -35.89
CA ALA A 613 -11.10 3.61 -35.92
C ALA A 613 -9.62 4.05 -35.96
N ASP A 614 -8.73 3.35 -35.26
CA ASP A 614 -7.30 3.70 -35.25
C ASP A 614 -6.59 3.30 -36.55
N SER A 615 -6.98 2.21 -37.22
CA SER A 615 -6.47 1.86 -38.54
C SER A 615 -6.81 2.89 -39.62
N LYS A 616 -7.96 3.60 -39.49
CA LYS A 616 -8.35 4.70 -40.40
C LYS A 616 -7.59 6.01 -40.16
N LYS A 617 -6.99 6.20 -39.01
CA LYS A 617 -6.17 7.39 -38.67
C LYS A 617 -4.70 7.21 -39.08
N ALA A 618 -4.27 5.97 -39.23
CA ALA A 618 -2.90 5.62 -39.60
C ALA A 618 -2.66 5.59 -41.13
N ASN A 619 -3.75 5.57 -41.94
CA ASN A 619 -3.78 5.73 -43.39
C ASN A 619 -4.19 7.17 -43.74
#